data_d3168242c7dc2844d748d915668998ad
#
_entry.id   d3168242c7dc2844d748d915668998ad
#
_cell.length_a   1.000
_cell.length_b   1.000
_cell.length_c   1.000
_cell.angle_alpha   90.00
_cell.angle_beta   90.00
_cell.angle_gamma   90.00
#
_symmetry.space_group_name_H-M   'P 1'
#
loop_
_entity.id
_entity.type
_entity.pdbx_description
1 polymer ?
#
loop_
_entity_poly.entity_id
_entity_poly.type
_entity_poly.pdbx_seq_one_letter_code
_entity_poly.pdbx_strand_id
1 'polypeptide(L)'
;MANFEIQTQFERIKQNLLETDTNVGPMVIYRNEHIVSKSLYLFGEYYDNLTEVICRYLSPEAVFVDVGSNLGYHAISVTEKAKCPVVAFEPHPSNFVLAAHNCHDKNIKIYHAGLSDSNGSVTYDDLEHFSTVGNDELEKYETTAPLVKLDEIDIPFITTMRIDVEKESDKIIAGAVNVITKFRPAIFYRAVEVDDFMPTYKVLDQLSYTQYWVTCMIKPGRDTYKKTEEDPFGQLGISYILAVPKEITQPTDLYPVTPFEDFNSLYNRLVNYTLLF
;
A
#
# COMPACT_ATOMS: atom_id res chain seq x y z
N MET A 1 -7.37 23.86 -13.78
CA MET A 1 -7.28 23.95 -12.30
C MET A 1 -6.40 22.80 -11.78
N ALA A 2 -6.72 21.53 -12.00
CA ALA A 2 -5.92 20.41 -11.46
C ALA A 2 -4.41 20.45 -11.76
N ASN A 3 -3.99 20.76 -13.00
CA ASN A 3 -2.57 20.87 -13.34
C ASN A 3 -1.85 22.01 -12.62
N PHE A 4 -2.54 23.09 -12.28
CA PHE A 4 -1.96 24.21 -11.54
C PHE A 4 -1.75 23.84 -10.05
N GLU A 5 -2.69 23.12 -9.48
CA GLU A 5 -2.59 22.65 -8.09
C GLU A 5 -1.45 21.63 -7.91
N ILE A 6 -1.33 20.68 -8.84
CA ILE A 6 -0.23 19.69 -8.86
C ILE A 6 1.13 20.38 -8.98
N GLN A 7 1.25 21.34 -9.91
CA GLN A 7 2.51 22.08 -10.11
C GLN A 7 2.87 22.93 -8.89
N THR A 8 1.90 23.57 -8.26
CA THR A 8 2.09 24.33 -7.03
C THR A 8 2.56 23.43 -5.89
N GLN A 9 1.95 22.27 -5.73
CA GLN A 9 2.34 21.31 -4.70
C GLN A 9 3.75 20.75 -4.93
N PHE A 10 4.10 20.42 -6.18
CA PHE A 10 5.45 19.96 -6.51
C PHE A 10 6.52 21.03 -6.18
N GLU A 11 6.29 22.30 -6.54
CA GLU A 11 7.21 23.40 -6.23
C GLU A 11 7.44 23.57 -4.73
N ARG A 12 6.44 23.32 -3.89
CA ARG A 12 6.54 23.37 -2.43
C ARG A 12 7.46 22.31 -1.86
N ILE A 13 7.37 21.07 -2.37
CA ILE A 13 8.09 19.94 -1.80
C ILE A 13 9.45 19.70 -2.46
N LYS A 14 9.73 20.26 -3.62
CA LYS A 14 10.90 19.93 -4.48
C LYS A 14 12.26 20.00 -3.77
N GLN A 15 12.44 20.94 -2.84
CA GLN A 15 13.69 21.06 -2.07
C GLN A 15 13.95 19.86 -1.14
N ASN A 16 12.88 19.13 -0.79
CA ASN A 16 12.92 17.96 0.07
C ASN A 16 12.96 16.65 -0.71
N LEU A 17 13.12 16.72 -2.04
CA LEU A 17 13.12 15.56 -2.91
C LEU A 17 14.53 15.16 -3.31
N LEU A 18 14.68 13.89 -3.63
CA LEU A 18 15.85 13.35 -4.32
C LEU A 18 15.41 12.23 -5.28
N GLU A 19 16.20 12.03 -6.32
CA GLU A 19 16.05 10.89 -7.21
C GLU A 19 16.96 9.75 -6.74
N THR A 20 16.47 8.52 -6.83
CA THR A 20 17.23 7.33 -6.45
C THR A 20 16.89 6.17 -7.39
N ASP A 21 17.92 5.35 -7.71
CA ASP A 21 17.69 4.12 -8.46
C ASP A 21 17.01 3.07 -7.58
N THR A 22 16.06 2.36 -8.17
CA THR A 22 15.35 1.27 -7.52
C THR A 22 15.24 0.05 -8.45
N ASN A 23 14.82 -1.08 -7.92
CA ASN A 23 14.57 -2.30 -8.71
C ASN A 23 13.43 -2.15 -9.74
N VAL A 24 12.70 -1.03 -9.70
CA VAL A 24 11.64 -0.68 -10.66
C VAL A 24 12.01 0.51 -11.56
N GLY A 25 13.28 0.94 -11.54
CA GLY A 25 13.81 2.11 -12.23
C GLY A 25 13.99 3.32 -11.30
N PRO A 26 14.38 4.48 -11.85
CA PRO A 26 14.56 5.68 -11.05
C PRO A 26 13.22 6.16 -10.46
N MET A 27 13.27 6.58 -9.19
CA MET A 27 12.13 7.15 -8.48
C MET A 27 12.52 8.43 -7.76
N VAL A 28 11.58 9.38 -7.72
CA VAL A 28 11.68 10.57 -6.87
C VAL A 28 11.06 10.25 -5.51
N ILE A 29 11.81 10.51 -4.45
CA ILE A 29 11.46 10.20 -3.06
C ILE A 29 11.72 11.40 -2.15
N TYR A 30 11.22 11.35 -0.92
CA TYR A 30 11.54 12.35 0.10
C TYR A 30 12.94 12.11 0.70
N ARG A 31 13.71 13.20 0.93
CA ARG A 31 15.05 13.11 1.57
C ARG A 31 15.01 12.60 3.00
N ASN A 32 13.99 12.97 3.74
CA ASN A 32 13.94 12.84 5.20
C ASN A 32 12.77 11.96 5.69
N GLU A 33 12.05 11.28 4.80
CA GLU A 33 11.05 10.30 5.21
C GLU A 33 11.77 9.00 5.60
N HIS A 34 11.38 8.45 6.77
CA HIS A 34 12.20 7.50 7.51
C HIS A 34 11.94 6.03 7.19
N ILE A 35 10.87 5.70 6.47
CA ILE A 35 10.48 4.32 6.20
C ILE A 35 10.52 4.01 4.69
N VAL A 36 9.57 4.52 3.92
CA VAL A 36 9.44 4.18 2.50
C VAL A 36 10.61 4.74 1.70
N SER A 37 10.84 6.05 1.77
CA SER A 37 11.92 6.72 1.04
C SER A 37 13.30 6.23 1.51
N LYS A 38 13.48 6.03 2.81
CA LYS A 38 14.74 5.54 3.36
C LYS A 38 15.01 4.10 2.89
N SER A 39 14.00 3.25 2.81
CA SER A 39 14.13 1.88 2.27
C SER A 39 14.50 1.91 0.79
N LEU A 40 13.79 2.70 -0.02
CA LEU A 40 14.08 2.87 -1.45
C LEU A 40 15.48 3.44 -1.69
N TYR A 41 15.92 4.37 -0.84
CA TYR A 41 17.26 4.93 -0.92
C TYR A 41 18.36 3.89 -0.62
N LEU A 42 18.20 3.14 0.48
CA LEU A 42 19.21 2.18 0.96
C LEU A 42 19.19 0.87 0.18
N PHE A 43 18.02 0.31 -0.05
CA PHE A 43 17.88 -1.05 -0.61
C PHE A 43 17.43 -1.05 -2.07
N GLY A 44 16.86 0.08 -2.56
CA GLY A 44 16.26 0.17 -3.89
C GLY A 44 14.94 -0.59 -4.01
N GLU A 45 14.37 -1.02 -2.90
CA GLU A 45 13.11 -1.77 -2.82
C GLU A 45 12.41 -1.53 -1.49
N TYR A 46 11.08 -1.78 -1.47
CA TYR A 46 10.24 -1.65 -0.28
C TYR A 46 9.19 -2.75 -0.26
N TYR A 47 9.29 -3.69 0.72
CA TYR A 47 8.42 -4.87 0.84
C TYR A 47 8.21 -5.62 -0.49
N ASP A 48 9.29 -5.84 -1.23
CA ASP A 48 9.20 -6.47 -2.56
C ASP A 48 8.66 -7.91 -2.51
N ASN A 49 8.85 -8.62 -1.38
CA ASN A 49 8.21 -9.91 -1.12
C ASN A 49 6.67 -9.82 -1.09
N LEU A 50 6.08 -8.71 -0.63
CA LEU A 50 4.64 -8.49 -0.75
C LEU A 50 4.20 -8.45 -2.21
N THR A 51 4.94 -7.72 -3.05
CA THR A 51 4.67 -7.66 -4.49
C THR A 51 4.76 -9.04 -5.13
N GLU A 52 5.71 -9.88 -4.72
CA GLU A 52 5.82 -11.27 -5.22
C GLU A 52 4.58 -12.09 -4.89
N VAL A 53 4.04 -11.97 -3.67
CA VAL A 53 2.80 -12.67 -3.30
C VAL A 53 1.59 -12.09 -4.03
N ILE A 54 1.49 -10.76 -4.18
CA ILE A 54 0.42 -10.09 -4.96
C ILE A 54 0.39 -10.62 -6.39
N CYS A 55 1.53 -10.72 -7.06
CA CYS A 55 1.63 -11.16 -8.45
C CYS A 55 1.14 -12.60 -8.68
N ARG A 56 1.05 -13.45 -7.66
CA ARG A 56 0.48 -14.81 -7.78
C ARG A 56 -1.02 -14.82 -8.12
N TYR A 57 -1.71 -13.70 -7.85
CA TYR A 57 -3.17 -13.55 -8.04
C TYR A 57 -3.52 -12.63 -9.22
N LEU A 58 -2.54 -12.30 -10.06
CA LEU A 58 -2.71 -11.39 -11.19
C LEU A 58 -2.54 -12.12 -12.53
N SER A 59 -3.29 -11.66 -13.52
CA SER A 59 -3.06 -11.96 -14.92
C SER A 59 -2.87 -10.66 -15.71
N PRO A 60 -2.24 -10.69 -16.90
CA PRO A 60 -2.03 -9.47 -17.70
C PRO A 60 -3.31 -8.73 -18.09
N GLU A 61 -4.45 -9.42 -18.15
CA GLU A 61 -5.75 -8.85 -18.50
C GLU A 61 -6.49 -8.22 -17.31
N ALA A 62 -6.04 -8.53 -16.09
CA ALA A 62 -6.70 -8.09 -14.87
C ALA A 62 -6.17 -6.76 -14.39
N VAL A 63 -7.02 -5.98 -13.73
CA VAL A 63 -6.62 -4.74 -13.07
C VAL A 63 -6.20 -5.05 -11.63
N PHE A 64 -5.05 -4.56 -11.23
CA PHE A 64 -4.66 -4.44 -9.82
C PHE A 64 -5.16 -3.11 -9.27
N VAL A 65 -5.78 -3.14 -8.09
CA VAL A 65 -6.21 -1.93 -7.37
C VAL A 65 -5.29 -1.70 -6.17
N ASP A 66 -4.63 -0.54 -6.14
CA ASP A 66 -3.68 -0.15 -5.08
C ASP A 66 -4.22 1.03 -4.27
N VAL A 67 -4.68 0.77 -3.05
CA VAL A 67 -5.28 1.78 -2.15
C VAL A 67 -4.27 2.18 -1.08
N GLY A 68 -3.94 3.48 -1.05
CA GLY A 68 -2.82 4.01 -0.27
C GLY A 68 -1.50 3.78 -1.00
N SER A 69 -1.44 4.26 -2.24
CA SER A 69 -0.31 4.01 -3.15
C SER A 69 0.99 4.70 -2.72
N ASN A 70 0.91 5.69 -1.83
CA ASN A 70 2.05 6.47 -1.33
C ASN A 70 2.86 7.04 -2.50
N LEU A 71 4.14 6.70 -2.65
CA LEU A 71 5.01 7.16 -3.75
C LEU A 71 4.86 6.35 -5.06
N GLY A 72 3.94 5.40 -5.10
CA GLY A 72 3.65 4.56 -6.27
C GLY A 72 4.54 3.33 -6.43
N TYR A 73 5.42 3.01 -5.48
CA TYR A 73 6.37 1.90 -5.62
C TYR A 73 5.69 0.56 -5.91
N HIS A 74 4.70 0.14 -5.12
CA HIS A 74 4.01 -1.14 -5.34
C HIS A 74 3.21 -1.16 -6.66
N ALA A 75 2.56 -0.05 -7.01
CA ALA A 75 1.87 0.09 -8.28
C ALA A 75 2.82 -0.15 -9.46
N ILE A 76 4.03 0.46 -9.43
CA ILE A 76 5.07 0.28 -10.44
C ILE A 76 5.60 -1.15 -10.43
N SER A 77 5.97 -1.68 -9.25
CA SER A 77 6.54 -3.01 -9.12
C SER A 77 5.59 -4.10 -9.63
N VAL A 78 4.29 -3.98 -9.32
CA VAL A 78 3.26 -4.90 -9.84
C VAL A 78 3.12 -4.78 -11.35
N THR A 79 3.02 -3.55 -11.90
CA THR A 79 2.94 -3.35 -13.35
C THR A 79 4.14 -3.95 -14.08
N GLU A 80 5.35 -3.78 -13.54
CA GLU A 80 6.56 -4.31 -14.18
C GLU A 80 6.67 -5.85 -14.08
N LYS A 81 6.22 -6.44 -12.97
CA LYS A 81 6.30 -7.90 -12.77
C LYS A 81 5.14 -8.65 -13.43
N ALA A 82 3.90 -8.23 -13.20
CA ALA A 82 2.71 -8.92 -13.69
C ALA A 82 2.26 -8.46 -15.08
N LYS A 83 2.79 -7.34 -15.59
CA LYS A 83 2.42 -6.72 -16.88
C LYS A 83 0.93 -6.38 -16.99
N CYS A 84 0.27 -6.14 -15.85
CA CYS A 84 -1.14 -5.81 -15.77
C CYS A 84 -1.35 -4.29 -15.59
N PRO A 85 -2.52 -3.76 -15.96
CA PRO A 85 -2.90 -2.40 -15.64
C PRO A 85 -3.13 -2.23 -14.14
N VAL A 86 -2.81 -1.02 -13.63
CA VAL A 86 -3.02 -0.66 -12.23
C VAL A 86 -3.93 0.55 -12.12
N VAL A 87 -4.85 0.51 -11.16
CA VAL A 87 -5.62 1.66 -10.70
C VAL A 87 -5.23 1.93 -9.26
N ALA A 88 -4.64 3.09 -9.01
CA ALA A 88 -4.10 3.48 -7.71
C ALA A 88 -4.84 4.67 -7.12
N PHE A 89 -4.92 4.72 -5.80
CA PHE A 89 -5.56 5.80 -5.04
C PHE A 89 -4.59 6.30 -3.98
N GLU A 90 -4.35 7.62 -3.97
CA GLU A 90 -3.53 8.28 -2.96
C GLU A 90 -4.16 9.62 -2.61
N PRO A 91 -4.72 9.76 -1.39
CA PRO A 91 -5.39 10.99 -1.00
C PRO A 91 -4.44 12.09 -0.54
N HIS A 92 -3.25 11.76 0.01
CA HIS A 92 -2.33 12.79 0.48
C HIS A 92 -1.73 13.56 -0.71
N PRO A 93 -1.91 14.90 -0.79
CA PRO A 93 -1.56 15.67 -1.99
C PRO A 93 -0.09 15.56 -2.41
N SER A 94 0.83 15.63 -1.46
CA SER A 94 2.27 15.54 -1.73
C SER A 94 2.67 14.15 -2.22
N ASN A 95 2.12 13.09 -1.62
CA ASN A 95 2.35 11.71 -2.06
C ASN A 95 1.75 11.47 -3.44
N PHE A 96 0.52 11.95 -3.68
CA PHE A 96 -0.12 11.86 -4.99
C PHE A 96 0.71 12.49 -6.10
N VAL A 97 1.27 13.69 -5.86
CA VAL A 97 2.12 14.38 -6.84
C VAL A 97 3.36 13.54 -7.16
N LEU A 98 4.00 12.96 -6.15
CA LEU A 98 5.17 12.08 -6.35
C LEU A 98 4.78 10.77 -7.02
N ALA A 99 3.69 10.14 -6.61
CA ALA A 99 3.20 8.93 -7.25
C ALA A 99 2.85 9.17 -8.71
N ALA A 100 2.16 10.27 -9.03
CA ALA A 100 1.85 10.64 -10.41
C ALA A 100 3.11 10.87 -11.25
N HIS A 101 4.15 11.48 -10.67
CA HIS A 101 5.45 11.64 -11.31
C HIS A 101 6.14 10.28 -11.54
N ASN A 102 6.26 9.45 -10.51
CA ASN A 102 6.94 8.16 -10.58
C ASN A 102 6.22 7.16 -11.49
N CYS A 103 4.89 7.24 -11.56
CA CYS A 103 4.06 6.37 -12.39
C CYS A 103 3.89 6.89 -13.84
N HIS A 104 4.49 8.04 -14.17
CA HIS A 104 4.40 8.60 -15.52
C HIS A 104 4.90 7.60 -16.56
N ASP A 105 4.22 7.56 -17.71
CA ASP A 105 4.52 6.64 -18.82
C ASP A 105 4.39 5.13 -18.52
N LYS A 106 3.76 4.78 -17.40
CA LYS A 106 3.46 3.39 -17.05
C LYS A 106 1.95 3.09 -17.23
N ASN A 107 1.60 1.83 -17.30
CA ASN A 107 0.18 1.40 -17.38
C ASN A 107 -0.52 1.51 -16.01
N ILE A 108 -0.44 2.70 -15.42
CA ILE A 108 -0.96 3.02 -14.10
C ILE A 108 -1.84 4.26 -14.18
N LYS A 109 -3.08 4.14 -13.73
CA LYS A 109 -3.98 5.28 -13.53
C LYS A 109 -4.04 5.59 -12.04
N ILE A 110 -3.59 6.76 -11.64
CA ILE A 110 -3.62 7.20 -10.25
C ILE A 110 -4.68 8.27 -10.03
N TYR A 111 -5.44 8.16 -8.95
CA TYR A 111 -6.46 9.11 -8.52
C TYR A 111 -6.01 9.85 -7.25
N HIS A 112 -6.13 11.18 -7.26
CA HIS A 112 -6.02 11.99 -6.04
C HIS A 112 -7.32 11.85 -5.25
N ALA A 113 -7.48 10.74 -4.56
CA ALA A 113 -8.66 10.42 -3.76
C ALA A 113 -8.34 9.31 -2.75
N GLY A 114 -9.03 9.32 -1.62
CA GLY A 114 -9.15 8.16 -0.74
C GLY A 114 -10.38 7.32 -1.07
N LEU A 115 -10.35 6.04 -0.72
CA LEU A 115 -11.53 5.19 -0.77
C LEU A 115 -12.19 5.12 0.63
N SER A 116 -13.53 5.06 0.66
CA SER A 116 -14.31 4.92 1.90
C SER A 116 -15.69 4.30 1.61
N ASP A 117 -16.50 4.11 2.65
CA ASP A 117 -17.92 3.66 2.56
C ASP A 117 -18.88 4.75 2.09
N SER A 118 -18.44 5.99 2.06
CA SER A 118 -19.26 7.16 1.71
C SER A 118 -18.43 8.20 0.97
N ASN A 119 -19.09 8.99 0.13
CA ASN A 119 -18.47 10.14 -0.52
C ASN A 119 -18.31 11.28 0.47
N GLY A 120 -17.17 11.95 0.42
CA GLY A 120 -16.83 13.04 1.34
C GLY A 120 -15.49 13.64 1.07
N SER A 121 -14.81 14.09 2.10
CA SER A 121 -13.44 14.59 2.04
C SER A 121 -12.68 14.24 3.31
N VAL A 122 -11.37 14.09 3.18
CA VAL A 122 -10.42 13.93 4.28
C VAL A 122 -9.46 15.10 4.26
N THR A 123 -9.09 15.60 5.44
CA THR A 123 -8.14 16.69 5.61
C THR A 123 -6.82 16.14 6.11
N TYR A 124 -5.73 16.57 5.50
CA TYR A 124 -4.36 16.24 5.87
C TYR A 124 -3.60 17.48 6.31
N ASP A 125 -2.74 17.33 7.32
CA ASP A 125 -1.68 18.29 7.61
C ASP A 125 -0.50 17.95 6.66
N ASP A 126 -0.21 18.83 5.73
CA ASP A 126 0.81 18.63 4.69
C ASP A 126 2.24 18.50 5.29
N LEU A 127 2.41 18.79 6.58
CA LEU A 127 3.69 18.69 7.28
C LEU A 127 3.94 17.36 7.99
N GLU A 128 2.98 16.44 8.07
CA GLU A 128 3.18 15.16 8.77
C GLU A 128 4.41 14.39 8.25
N HIS A 129 4.72 14.48 6.97
CA HIS A 129 5.91 13.86 6.36
C HIS A 129 7.19 14.70 6.49
N PHE A 130 7.09 15.97 6.90
CA PHE A 130 8.23 16.89 7.00
C PHE A 130 8.59 17.26 8.43
N SER A 131 7.77 16.91 9.43
CA SER A 131 7.88 17.34 10.82
C SER A 131 9.12 16.85 11.58
N THR A 132 9.97 16.04 10.98
CA THR A 132 11.22 15.56 11.57
C THR A 132 12.46 16.38 11.20
N VAL A 133 12.30 17.43 10.41
CA VAL A 133 13.40 18.32 10.04
C VAL A 133 13.16 19.67 10.69
N GLY A 134 13.84 19.92 11.80
CA GLY A 134 13.84 21.11 12.64
C GLY A 134 13.80 22.50 11.99
N ASN A 135 12.86 22.74 11.11
CA ASN A 135 12.49 24.04 10.59
C ASN A 135 11.09 24.37 11.08
N ASP A 136 11.02 25.00 12.24
CA ASP A 136 9.80 25.57 12.86
C ASP A 136 9.11 26.66 12.01
N GLU A 137 9.56 26.91 10.77
CA GLU A 137 9.11 28.01 9.91
C GLU A 137 8.20 27.56 8.74
N LEU A 138 7.90 26.26 8.59
CA LEU A 138 6.95 25.84 7.55
C LEU A 138 5.53 26.11 8.04
N GLU A 139 4.81 27.00 7.34
CA GLU A 139 3.40 27.24 7.60
C GLU A 139 2.61 25.93 7.42
N LYS A 140 1.83 25.58 8.46
CA LYS A 140 0.92 24.43 8.38
C LYS A 140 -0.15 24.71 7.34
N TYR A 141 -0.25 23.81 6.38
CA TYR A 141 -1.30 23.85 5.37
C TYR A 141 -2.20 22.65 5.54
N GLU A 142 -3.45 22.90 5.83
CA GLU A 142 -4.48 21.88 5.73
C GLU A 142 -4.87 21.72 4.25
N THR A 143 -4.75 20.52 3.75
CA THR A 143 -5.21 20.16 2.41
C THR A 143 -6.29 19.11 2.49
N THR A 144 -7.22 19.15 1.54
CA THR A 144 -8.32 18.18 1.48
C THR A 144 -8.25 17.34 0.22
N ALA A 145 -8.58 16.07 0.36
CA ALA A 145 -8.76 15.17 -0.76
C ALA A 145 -10.17 14.55 -0.74
N PRO A 146 -10.77 14.26 -1.89
CA PRO A 146 -12.04 13.58 -1.94
C PRO A 146 -11.95 12.15 -1.41
N LEU A 147 -13.03 11.71 -0.75
CA LEU A 147 -13.31 10.31 -0.45
C LEU A 147 -14.39 9.82 -1.41
N VAL A 148 -14.20 8.65 -1.99
CA VAL A 148 -15.12 8.04 -2.94
C VAL A 148 -15.32 6.55 -2.66
N LYS A 149 -16.44 5.99 -3.12
CA LYS A 149 -16.63 4.54 -3.07
C LYS A 149 -16.02 3.87 -4.29
N LEU A 150 -15.34 2.74 -4.08
CA LEU A 150 -14.83 1.95 -5.21
C LEU A 150 -15.96 1.46 -6.12
N ASP A 151 -17.14 1.18 -5.56
CA ASP A 151 -18.32 0.77 -6.30
C ASP A 151 -18.83 1.81 -7.33
N GLU A 152 -18.38 3.07 -7.21
CA GLU A 152 -18.75 4.16 -8.12
C GLU A 152 -17.67 4.41 -9.20
N ILE A 153 -16.55 3.70 -9.14
CA ILE A 153 -15.46 3.80 -10.10
C ILE A 153 -15.62 2.69 -11.15
N ASP A 154 -15.65 3.08 -12.42
CA ASP A 154 -15.73 2.11 -13.51
C ASP A 154 -14.37 1.44 -13.72
N ILE A 155 -14.22 0.21 -13.20
CA ILE A 155 -13.05 -0.64 -13.37
C ILE A 155 -13.52 -1.96 -14.01
N PRO A 156 -12.98 -2.35 -15.17
CA PRO A 156 -13.57 -3.41 -15.98
C PRO A 156 -13.45 -4.80 -15.36
N PHE A 157 -12.32 -5.14 -14.75
CA PHE A 157 -12.06 -6.45 -14.17
C PHE A 157 -10.93 -6.40 -13.14
N ILE A 158 -11.25 -6.69 -11.89
CA ILE A 158 -10.30 -6.67 -10.77
C ILE A 158 -10.07 -8.11 -10.30
N THR A 159 -8.81 -8.53 -10.17
CA THR A 159 -8.45 -9.81 -9.55
C THR A 159 -7.72 -9.66 -8.23
N THR A 160 -7.14 -8.50 -7.98
CA THR A 160 -6.38 -8.28 -6.75
C THR A 160 -6.49 -6.82 -6.29
N MET A 161 -6.62 -6.65 -4.99
CA MET A 161 -6.60 -5.35 -4.32
C MET A 161 -5.55 -5.35 -3.21
N ARG A 162 -4.82 -4.25 -3.05
CA ARG A 162 -4.01 -3.96 -1.86
C ARG A 162 -4.60 -2.74 -1.16
N ILE A 163 -4.79 -2.85 0.14
CA ILE A 163 -5.30 -1.78 1.00
C ILE A 163 -4.25 -1.53 2.08
N ASP A 164 -3.51 -0.44 1.94
CA ASP A 164 -2.44 -0.06 2.86
C ASP A 164 -2.76 1.30 3.51
N VAL A 165 -3.81 1.28 4.30
CA VAL A 165 -4.28 2.43 5.06
C VAL A 165 -4.47 2.02 6.51
N GLU A 166 -4.40 2.99 7.43
CA GLU A 166 -4.59 2.76 8.86
C GLU A 166 -6.06 2.95 9.23
N LYS A 167 -6.63 1.96 9.95
CA LYS A 167 -7.95 2.02 10.61
C LYS A 167 -9.16 2.30 9.70
N GLU A 168 -9.02 2.18 8.38
CA GLU A 168 -10.08 2.49 7.41
C GLU A 168 -10.37 1.32 6.45
N SER A 169 -9.67 0.18 6.59
CA SER A 169 -9.81 -0.94 5.65
C SER A 169 -11.25 -1.49 5.60
N ASP A 170 -11.95 -1.54 6.72
CA ASP A 170 -13.33 -1.99 6.80
C ASP A 170 -14.31 -1.07 6.06
N LYS A 171 -14.10 0.26 6.13
CA LYS A 171 -14.90 1.23 5.37
C LYS A 171 -14.62 1.13 3.88
N ILE A 172 -13.36 0.92 3.49
CA ILE A 172 -13.00 0.72 2.09
C ILE A 172 -13.68 -0.53 1.54
N ILE A 173 -13.68 -1.64 2.29
CA ILE A 173 -14.39 -2.86 1.91
C ILE A 173 -15.90 -2.60 1.82
N ALA A 174 -16.48 -1.84 2.75
CA ALA A 174 -17.90 -1.49 2.72
C ALA A 174 -18.27 -0.65 1.49
N GLY A 175 -17.39 0.26 1.04
CA GLY A 175 -17.56 1.04 -0.20
C GLY A 175 -17.23 0.29 -1.49
N ALA A 176 -16.83 -0.99 -1.40
CA ALA A 176 -16.42 -1.84 -2.51
C ALA A 176 -17.22 -3.16 -2.60
N VAL A 177 -18.33 -3.29 -1.86
CA VAL A 177 -19.06 -4.56 -1.72
C VAL A 177 -19.54 -5.11 -3.06
N ASN A 178 -20.05 -4.25 -3.97
CA ASN A 178 -20.53 -4.68 -5.27
C ASN A 178 -19.38 -5.18 -6.16
N VAL A 179 -18.26 -4.46 -6.17
CA VAL A 179 -17.01 -4.82 -6.87
C VAL A 179 -16.47 -6.16 -6.34
N ILE A 180 -16.37 -6.30 -5.01
CA ILE A 180 -15.86 -7.51 -4.34
C ILE A 180 -16.78 -8.70 -4.61
N THR A 181 -18.09 -8.51 -4.55
CA THR A 181 -19.06 -9.57 -4.82
C THR A 181 -19.04 -10.01 -6.29
N LYS A 182 -18.90 -9.04 -7.21
CA LYS A 182 -18.89 -9.29 -8.66
C LYS A 182 -17.61 -9.98 -9.13
N PHE A 183 -16.45 -9.49 -8.71
CA PHE A 183 -15.17 -9.91 -9.26
C PHE A 183 -14.39 -10.88 -8.38
N ARG A 184 -14.73 -10.97 -7.10
CA ARG A 184 -14.10 -11.89 -6.14
C ARG A 184 -12.57 -11.78 -6.12
N PRO A 185 -12.00 -10.56 -5.98
CA PRO A 185 -10.55 -10.37 -5.98
C PRO A 185 -9.88 -10.99 -4.75
N ALA A 186 -8.61 -11.39 -4.87
CA ALA A 186 -7.74 -11.55 -3.72
C ALA A 186 -7.48 -10.17 -3.10
N ILE A 187 -7.60 -10.04 -1.77
CA ILE A 187 -7.50 -8.76 -1.07
C ILE A 187 -6.38 -8.82 -0.04
N PHE A 188 -5.39 -7.94 -0.19
CA PHE A 188 -4.33 -7.71 0.78
C PHE A 188 -4.70 -6.48 1.59
N TYR A 189 -4.73 -6.59 2.92
CA TYR A 189 -4.97 -5.43 3.76
C TYR A 189 -4.03 -5.42 4.96
N ARG A 190 -3.64 -4.22 5.37
CA ARG A 190 -2.70 -3.99 6.45
C ARG A 190 -3.24 -4.53 7.77
N ALA A 191 -2.37 -5.16 8.59
CA ALA A 191 -2.72 -5.76 9.86
C ALA A 191 -1.64 -5.47 10.90
N VAL A 192 -1.71 -4.30 11.53
CA VAL A 192 -0.73 -3.85 12.55
C VAL A 192 -1.29 -4.04 13.95
N GLU A 193 -2.50 -3.59 14.19
CA GLU A 193 -3.20 -3.71 15.48
C GLU A 193 -4.49 -4.51 15.32
N VAL A 194 -4.89 -5.22 16.38
CA VAL A 194 -6.10 -6.07 16.35
C VAL A 194 -7.35 -5.25 16.04
N ASP A 195 -7.49 -4.11 16.70
CA ASP A 195 -8.65 -3.23 16.52
C ASP A 195 -8.71 -2.60 15.13
N ASP A 196 -7.59 -2.56 14.41
CA ASP A 196 -7.49 -2.08 13.03
C ASP A 196 -7.99 -3.14 12.03
N PHE A 197 -7.51 -4.36 12.11
CA PHE A 197 -7.81 -5.36 11.09
C PHE A 197 -9.03 -6.24 11.38
N MET A 198 -9.44 -6.41 12.64
CA MET A 198 -10.55 -7.30 12.99
C MET A 198 -11.92 -6.93 12.39
N PRO A 199 -12.29 -5.64 12.25
CA PRO A 199 -13.51 -5.28 11.53
C PRO A 199 -13.48 -5.78 10.09
N THR A 200 -12.39 -5.55 9.37
CA THR A 200 -12.18 -6.01 7.98
C THR A 200 -12.20 -7.53 7.89
N TYR A 201 -11.53 -8.23 8.84
CA TYR A 201 -11.54 -9.68 8.91
C TYR A 201 -12.96 -10.25 8.97
N LYS A 202 -13.80 -9.71 9.85
CA LYS A 202 -15.18 -10.17 10.04
C LYS A 202 -16.04 -9.98 8.79
N VAL A 203 -15.91 -8.85 8.12
CA VAL A 203 -16.65 -8.56 6.88
C VAL A 203 -16.25 -9.52 5.77
N LEU A 204 -14.95 -9.74 5.57
CA LEU A 204 -14.44 -10.65 4.54
C LEU A 204 -14.75 -12.13 4.83
N ASP A 205 -14.78 -12.55 6.10
CA ASP A 205 -15.24 -13.90 6.47
C ASP A 205 -16.73 -14.11 6.12
N GLN A 206 -17.59 -13.10 6.39
CA GLN A 206 -19.00 -13.12 5.98
C GLN A 206 -19.17 -13.17 4.45
N LEU A 207 -18.24 -12.56 3.71
CA LEU A 207 -18.19 -12.63 2.24
C LEU A 207 -17.56 -13.92 1.70
N SER A 208 -17.33 -14.91 2.57
CA SER A 208 -16.76 -16.22 2.21
C SER A 208 -15.32 -16.14 1.67
N TYR A 209 -14.47 -15.40 2.37
CA TYR A 209 -13.02 -15.40 2.16
C TYR A 209 -12.32 -16.25 3.22
N THR A 210 -11.28 -16.98 2.83
CA THR A 210 -10.29 -17.53 3.76
C THR A 210 -9.13 -16.55 3.86
N GLN A 211 -8.58 -16.37 5.05
CA GLN A 211 -7.62 -15.30 5.30
C GLN A 211 -6.30 -15.85 5.83
N TYR A 212 -5.17 -15.29 5.37
CA TYR A 212 -3.82 -15.78 5.61
C TYR A 212 -2.89 -14.64 6.00
N TRP A 213 -1.92 -14.91 6.87
CA TRP A 213 -0.89 -13.96 7.23
C TRP A 213 0.18 -13.84 6.14
N VAL A 214 0.55 -12.60 5.82
CA VAL A 214 1.67 -12.24 4.95
C VAL A 214 2.56 -11.27 5.71
N THR A 215 3.72 -11.73 6.17
CA THR A 215 4.67 -10.89 6.90
C THR A 215 5.77 -10.38 5.98
N CYS A 216 6.04 -9.10 6.04
CA CYS A 216 7.01 -8.40 5.23
C CYS A 216 8.04 -7.70 6.12
N MET A 217 9.33 -7.89 5.82
CA MET A 217 10.42 -7.15 6.48
C MET A 217 10.85 -6.00 5.56
N ILE A 218 11.20 -4.85 6.15
CA ILE A 218 11.71 -3.71 5.36
C ILE A 218 13.02 -4.12 4.69
N LYS A 219 13.95 -4.66 5.46
CA LYS A 219 15.16 -5.27 4.88
C LYS A 219 14.84 -6.71 4.50
N PRO A 220 14.89 -7.05 3.22
CA PRO A 220 14.72 -8.44 2.79
C PRO A 220 15.80 -9.35 3.39
N GLY A 221 15.45 -10.60 3.69
CA GLY A 221 16.40 -11.63 4.15
C GLY A 221 17.37 -12.12 3.05
N ARG A 222 17.25 -11.62 1.82
CA ARG A 222 18.07 -11.89 0.64
C ARG A 222 18.91 -10.67 0.26
N ASP A 223 19.82 -10.84 -0.71
CA ASP A 223 20.52 -9.70 -1.31
C ASP A 223 19.51 -8.64 -1.80
N THR A 224 19.67 -7.41 -1.32
CA THR A 224 18.89 -6.26 -1.77
C THR A 224 19.31 -5.81 -3.16
N TYR A 225 18.47 -5.08 -3.88
CA TYR A 225 18.83 -4.48 -5.16
C TYR A 225 20.08 -3.62 -5.05
N LYS A 226 20.16 -2.78 -4.01
CA LYS A 226 21.40 -2.07 -3.65
C LYS A 226 22.12 -2.83 -2.55
N LYS A 227 23.42 -3.07 -2.75
CA LYS A 227 24.26 -3.68 -1.72
C LYS A 227 24.66 -2.61 -0.70
N THR A 228 24.21 -2.78 0.52
CA THR A 228 24.58 -1.91 1.65
C THR A 228 24.68 -2.73 2.93
N GLU A 229 25.62 -2.35 3.79
CA GLU A 229 25.73 -2.90 5.16
C GLU A 229 24.87 -2.07 6.14
N GLU A 230 24.44 -0.88 5.73
CA GLU A 230 23.59 -0.01 6.56
C GLU A 230 22.21 -0.63 6.74
N ASP A 231 21.78 -0.80 7.98
CA ASP A 231 20.47 -1.32 8.33
C ASP A 231 19.88 -0.54 9.52
N PRO A 232 19.24 0.59 9.27
CA PRO A 232 18.59 1.36 10.33
C PRO A 232 17.27 0.77 10.82
N PHE A 233 16.75 -0.24 10.13
CA PHE A 233 15.43 -0.83 10.41
C PHE A 233 15.50 -2.08 11.29
N GLY A 234 16.63 -2.79 11.28
CA GLY A 234 16.78 -4.04 12.04
C GLY A 234 15.70 -5.06 11.65
N GLN A 235 14.87 -5.45 12.61
CA GLN A 235 13.77 -6.40 12.41
C GLN A 235 12.42 -5.71 12.17
N LEU A 236 12.42 -4.44 11.76
CA LEU A 236 11.17 -3.74 11.47
C LEU A 236 10.49 -4.35 10.23
N GLY A 237 9.24 -4.72 10.40
CA GLY A 237 8.40 -5.29 9.37
C GLY A 237 6.94 -4.90 9.56
N ILE A 238 6.11 -5.34 8.64
CA ILE A 238 4.67 -5.15 8.68
C ILE A 238 3.98 -6.48 8.34
N SER A 239 2.81 -6.70 8.90
CA SER A 239 1.96 -7.80 8.52
C SER A 239 0.78 -7.31 7.70
N TYR A 240 0.48 -8.05 6.66
CA TYR A 240 -0.75 -7.97 5.90
C TYR A 240 -1.58 -9.24 6.12
N ILE A 241 -2.86 -9.13 5.89
CA ILE A 241 -3.72 -10.30 5.71
C ILE A 241 -4.07 -10.38 4.23
N LEU A 242 -3.86 -11.56 3.65
CA LEU A 242 -4.36 -11.94 2.34
C LEU A 242 -5.69 -12.66 2.51
N ALA A 243 -6.75 -12.06 2.03
CA ALA A 243 -8.06 -12.69 1.93
C ALA A 243 -8.26 -13.28 0.53
N VAL A 244 -8.52 -14.58 0.47
CA VAL A 244 -8.69 -15.34 -0.77
C VAL A 244 -10.12 -15.88 -0.81
N PRO A 245 -10.89 -15.68 -1.89
CA PRO A 245 -12.20 -16.30 -2.04
C PRO A 245 -12.15 -17.81 -1.84
N LYS A 246 -13.11 -18.37 -1.10
CA LYS A 246 -13.10 -19.83 -0.76
C LYS A 246 -13.21 -20.73 -1.99
N GLU A 247 -13.73 -20.22 -3.10
CA GLU A 247 -13.92 -20.94 -4.37
C GLU A 247 -12.68 -21.03 -5.24
N ILE A 248 -11.61 -20.28 -4.97
CA ILE A 248 -10.36 -20.36 -5.74
C ILE A 248 -9.29 -21.14 -4.99
N THR A 249 -8.20 -21.51 -5.70
CA THR A 249 -7.09 -22.25 -5.09
C THR A 249 -6.49 -21.49 -3.90
N GLN A 250 -6.49 -22.16 -2.76
CA GLN A 250 -5.95 -21.58 -1.53
C GLN A 250 -4.43 -21.74 -1.45
N PRO A 251 -3.68 -20.76 -0.91
CA PRO A 251 -2.24 -20.89 -0.71
C PRO A 251 -1.92 -21.99 0.30
N THR A 252 -0.87 -22.75 0.04
CA THR A 252 -0.41 -23.84 0.91
C THR A 252 0.86 -23.46 1.69
N ASP A 253 1.46 -22.33 1.35
CA ASP A 253 2.70 -21.80 1.94
C ASP A 253 2.46 -20.63 2.91
N LEU A 254 1.20 -20.29 3.18
CA LEU A 254 0.82 -19.23 4.10
C LEU A 254 0.03 -19.78 5.29
N TYR A 255 0.16 -19.12 6.43
CA TYR A 255 -0.54 -19.50 7.66
C TYR A 255 -1.94 -18.88 7.68
N PRO A 256 -3.01 -19.71 7.86
CA PRO A 256 -4.35 -19.18 7.97
C PRO A 256 -4.51 -18.33 9.24
N VAL A 257 -5.28 -17.25 9.12
CA VAL A 257 -5.75 -16.49 10.27
C VAL A 257 -6.88 -17.27 10.90
N THR A 258 -6.66 -17.76 12.11
CA THR A 258 -7.73 -18.43 12.88
C THR A 258 -8.50 -17.39 13.69
N PRO A 259 -9.84 -17.52 13.81
CA PRO A 259 -10.63 -16.67 14.68
C PRO A 259 -10.09 -16.81 16.11
N PHE A 260 -9.87 -15.69 16.75
CA PHE A 260 -9.02 -15.57 17.90
C PHE A 260 -9.58 -16.06 19.19
N GLU A 261 -8.78 -16.86 19.89
CA GLU A 261 -8.80 -16.93 21.35
C GLU A 261 -7.65 -16.10 21.98
N ASP A 262 -6.53 -15.86 21.28
CA ASP A 262 -5.40 -15.09 21.82
C ASP A 262 -4.44 -14.54 20.73
N PHE A 263 -4.53 -13.24 20.45
CA PHE A 263 -3.63 -12.53 19.52
C PHE A 263 -2.17 -12.56 19.98
N ASN A 264 -1.89 -12.47 21.28
CA ASN A 264 -0.54 -12.44 21.78
C ASN A 264 0.20 -13.76 21.50
N SER A 265 -0.50 -14.90 21.52
CA SER A 265 0.10 -16.18 21.20
C SER A 265 0.42 -16.33 19.71
N LEU A 266 -0.37 -15.71 18.83
CA LEU A 266 -0.10 -15.69 17.39
C LEU A 266 1.03 -14.71 17.05
N TYR A 267 1.00 -13.50 17.59
CA TYR A 267 2.08 -12.53 17.43
C TYR A 267 3.42 -13.12 17.86
N ASN A 268 3.47 -13.76 19.02
CA ASN A 268 4.68 -14.43 19.52
C ASN A 268 5.12 -15.60 18.62
N ARG A 269 4.18 -16.34 18.00
CA ARG A 269 4.52 -17.37 17.01
C ARG A 269 5.08 -16.77 15.73
N LEU A 270 4.46 -15.72 15.20
CA LEU A 270 4.92 -15.05 13.97
C LEU A 270 6.30 -14.41 14.17
N VAL A 271 6.53 -13.72 15.28
CA VAL A 271 7.84 -13.14 15.61
C VAL A 271 8.89 -14.24 15.79
N ASN A 272 8.58 -15.36 16.45
CA ASN A 272 9.51 -16.46 16.60
C ASN A 272 9.76 -17.25 15.30
N TYR A 273 8.81 -17.25 14.34
CA TYR A 273 8.99 -17.87 13.03
C TYR A 273 9.83 -17.00 12.10
N THR A 274 9.70 -15.69 12.17
CA THR A 274 10.52 -14.75 11.38
C THR A 274 12.01 -14.80 11.80
N LEU A 275 12.31 -15.33 12.98
CA LEU A 275 13.67 -15.56 13.46
C LEU A 275 14.31 -16.89 12.98
N LEU A 276 13.58 -17.71 12.21
CA LEU A 276 14.04 -19.03 11.74
C LEU A 276 14.33 -19.07 10.23
N PHE A 277 14.15 -17.99 9.52
CA PHE A 277 14.49 -17.79 8.11
C PHE A 277 15.22 -16.47 7.93
#